data_834b448163fda3352dc06d09b42b171d
#
_entry.id   834b448163fda3352dc06d09b42b171d
#
_cell.length_a   1.000
_cell.length_b   1.000
_cell.length_c   1.000
_cell.angle_alpha   90.00
_cell.angle_beta   90.00
_cell.angle_gamma   90.00
#
_symmetry.space_group_name_H-M   'P 1'
#
loop_
_entity.id
_entity.type
_entity.pdbx_description
1 polymer ?
#
loop_
_entity_poly.entity_id
_entity_poly.type
_entity_poly.pdbx_seq_one_letter_code
_entity_poly.pdbx_strand_id
1 'polypeptide(L)'
;MIDIVITYVNENDIEWKDNFNYWKDKEIKEGKADPNNRQAFGKERIRQWDFLKYWFRGIENNCSWVNKVFLIVQNEKQVPEWLNKDYEKLKIVYHEDFIPKELLPTFNAMTIGMYFPNIKELSNYFIVCDDDYFFLRPIAIDRFFKYGKPVHLDNKMEYKIYNGGYLTGTDNVFYKVLNNTLKFEYKITNQKIKYGFYHLPVAHSKEFDLSILNKYKNEIIKCDSYSKFRNEHNLCPELYTDLLKIYNKATLGNPYRHSCYCNLNSDIDFNYFNDKDMVCFNDTERLDNFELTKKKLIDYLDNKFPNKSKFEKEE
;
A
#
# COMPACT_ATOMS: atom_id res chain seq x y z
N MET A 1 10.24 18.96 -0.75
CA MET A 1 9.35 18.31 -1.74
C MET A 1 8.85 17.02 -1.13
N ILE A 2 7.60 16.66 -1.38
CA ILE A 2 6.98 15.43 -0.88
C ILE A 2 6.29 14.76 -2.05
N ASP A 3 6.62 13.50 -2.28
CA ASP A 3 6.03 12.67 -3.32
C ASP A 3 5.01 11.69 -2.74
N ILE A 4 4.15 11.17 -3.61
CA ILE A 4 3.28 10.04 -3.27
C ILE A 4 3.67 8.84 -4.14
N VAL A 5 3.70 7.67 -3.52
CA VAL A 5 3.88 6.38 -4.21
C VAL A 5 2.58 5.62 -4.11
N ILE A 6 2.08 5.14 -5.25
CA ILE A 6 0.88 4.30 -5.34
C ILE A 6 1.19 3.08 -6.20
N THR A 7 0.76 1.91 -5.75
CA THR A 7 0.82 0.67 -6.53
C THR A 7 -0.49 0.44 -7.27
N TYR A 8 -0.38 -0.12 -8.47
CA TYR A 8 -1.55 -0.48 -9.26
C TYR A 8 -1.33 -1.79 -10.02
N VAL A 9 -2.38 -2.57 -10.15
CA VAL A 9 -2.43 -3.76 -10.98
C VAL A 9 -3.70 -3.75 -11.84
N ASN A 10 -3.56 -4.11 -13.12
CA ASN A 10 -4.69 -4.30 -14.02
C ASN A 10 -4.89 -5.80 -14.28
N GLU A 11 -5.89 -6.41 -13.65
CA GLU A 11 -6.20 -7.83 -13.84
C GLU A 11 -6.73 -8.16 -15.26
N ASN A 12 -7.13 -7.15 -16.03
CA ASN A 12 -7.60 -7.34 -17.41
C ASN A 12 -6.44 -7.49 -18.41
N ASP A 13 -5.20 -7.22 -18.00
CA ASP A 13 -4.01 -7.54 -18.81
C ASP A 13 -3.83 -9.05 -18.86
N ILE A 14 -4.03 -9.61 -20.05
CA ILE A 14 -3.99 -11.06 -20.29
C ILE A 14 -2.60 -11.62 -20.01
N GLU A 15 -1.53 -10.93 -20.42
CA GLU A 15 -0.16 -11.40 -20.23
C GLU A 15 0.20 -11.41 -18.73
N TRP A 16 -0.20 -10.37 -17.98
CA TRP A 16 -0.03 -10.35 -16.55
C TRP A 16 -0.76 -11.51 -15.88
N LYS A 17 -2.01 -11.75 -16.28
CA LYS A 17 -2.86 -12.83 -15.74
C LYS A 17 -2.29 -14.23 -16.00
N ASP A 18 -1.79 -14.45 -17.23
CA ASP A 18 -1.15 -15.71 -17.62
C ASP A 18 0.13 -15.95 -16.82
N ASN A 19 0.95 -14.89 -16.64
CA ASN A 19 2.16 -14.96 -15.83
C ASN A 19 1.85 -15.19 -14.34
N PHE A 20 0.84 -14.52 -13.80
CA PHE A 20 0.35 -14.75 -12.43
C PHE A 20 -0.07 -16.21 -12.24
N ASN A 21 -0.90 -16.76 -13.14
CA ASN A 21 -1.38 -18.13 -13.05
C ASN A 21 -0.24 -19.14 -13.21
N TYR A 22 0.69 -18.92 -14.14
CA TYR A 22 1.88 -19.76 -14.30
C TYR A 22 2.68 -19.88 -12.99
N TRP A 23 3.00 -18.76 -12.35
CA TRP A 23 3.77 -18.76 -11.10
C TRP A 23 2.97 -19.33 -9.94
N LYS A 24 1.68 -19.05 -9.86
CA LYS A 24 0.77 -19.64 -8.86
C LYS A 24 0.79 -21.15 -8.93
N ASP A 25 0.55 -21.74 -10.11
CA ASP A 25 0.51 -23.17 -10.31
C ASP A 25 1.86 -23.82 -10.01
N LYS A 26 2.94 -23.18 -10.45
CA LYS A 26 4.30 -23.62 -10.20
C LYS A 26 4.61 -23.68 -8.69
N GLU A 27 4.36 -22.61 -7.96
CA GLU A 27 4.70 -22.53 -6.54
C GLU A 27 3.80 -23.43 -5.68
N ILE A 28 2.52 -23.63 -6.06
CA ILE A 28 1.66 -24.63 -5.42
C ILE A 28 2.23 -26.04 -5.63
N LYS A 29 2.64 -26.37 -6.86
CA LYS A 29 3.25 -27.66 -7.16
C LYS A 29 4.58 -27.89 -6.43
N GLU A 30 5.36 -26.84 -6.22
CA GLU A 30 6.62 -26.86 -5.45
C GLU A 30 6.41 -26.86 -3.93
N GLY A 31 5.17 -26.74 -3.44
CA GLY A 31 4.85 -26.67 -2.01
C GLY A 31 5.25 -25.34 -1.35
N LYS A 32 5.52 -24.29 -2.14
CA LYS A 32 5.88 -22.95 -1.66
C LYS A 32 4.67 -22.05 -1.38
N ALA A 33 3.53 -22.34 -2.00
CA ALA A 33 2.30 -21.59 -1.85
C ALA A 33 1.14 -22.51 -1.46
N ASP A 34 0.35 -22.08 -0.47
CA ASP A 34 -0.91 -22.72 -0.13
C ASP A 34 -1.99 -22.27 -1.12
N PRO A 35 -2.66 -23.18 -1.87
CA PRO A 35 -3.73 -22.81 -2.80
C PRO A 35 -4.89 -22.06 -2.13
N ASN A 36 -5.07 -22.24 -0.82
CA ASN A 36 -6.10 -21.57 -0.02
C ASN A 36 -5.66 -20.21 0.54
N ASN A 37 -4.43 -19.77 0.24
CA ASN A 37 -3.93 -18.47 0.71
C ASN A 37 -4.66 -17.32 0.01
N ARG A 38 -5.76 -16.89 0.59
CA ARG A 38 -6.57 -15.76 0.07
C ARG A 38 -5.81 -14.43 0.07
N GLN A 39 -4.85 -14.25 0.98
CA GLN A 39 -4.01 -13.04 1.01
C GLN A 39 -3.06 -12.93 -0.19
N ALA A 40 -2.89 -14.03 -0.94
CA ALA A 40 -2.14 -14.07 -2.19
C ALA A 40 -3.05 -14.18 -3.42
N PHE A 41 -4.12 -14.98 -3.34
CA PHE A 41 -4.92 -15.42 -4.50
C PHE A 41 -6.39 -15.03 -4.46
N GLY A 42 -6.83 -14.32 -3.42
CA GLY A 42 -8.21 -13.85 -3.30
C GLY A 42 -8.57 -12.83 -4.39
N LYS A 43 -9.80 -12.88 -4.90
CA LYS A 43 -10.28 -11.93 -5.91
C LYS A 43 -10.21 -10.48 -5.43
N GLU A 44 -10.43 -10.26 -4.15
CA GLU A 44 -10.33 -8.97 -3.47
C GLU A 44 -8.94 -8.32 -3.55
N ARG A 45 -7.93 -9.08 -4.02
CA ARG A 45 -6.56 -8.57 -4.16
C ARG A 45 -6.27 -7.93 -5.51
N ILE A 46 -7.06 -8.23 -6.54
CA ILE A 46 -6.75 -7.87 -7.92
C ILE A 46 -7.94 -7.34 -8.71
N ARG A 47 -9.20 -7.54 -8.25
CA ARG A 47 -10.37 -7.16 -9.04
C ARG A 47 -10.48 -5.64 -9.20
N GLN A 48 -10.98 -5.23 -10.38
CA GLN A 48 -11.02 -3.83 -10.78
C GLN A 48 -12.28 -3.12 -10.28
N TRP A 49 -12.07 -2.11 -9.45
CA TRP A 49 -13.10 -1.19 -8.99
C TRP A 49 -13.32 0.00 -9.94
N ASP A 50 -12.41 0.24 -10.89
CA ASP A 50 -12.41 1.37 -11.83
C ASP A 50 -12.35 2.75 -11.14
N PHE A 51 -11.84 2.81 -9.95
CA PHE A 51 -11.80 4.02 -9.13
C PHE A 51 -10.47 4.79 -9.18
N LEU A 52 -9.42 4.28 -9.82
CA LEU A 52 -8.09 4.89 -9.82
C LEU A 52 -8.10 6.33 -10.37
N LYS A 53 -8.91 6.66 -11.38
CA LYS A 53 -9.04 8.03 -11.89
C LYS A 53 -9.52 9.01 -10.80
N TYR A 54 -10.43 8.58 -9.92
CA TYR A 54 -10.94 9.41 -8.81
C TYR A 54 -9.89 9.56 -7.71
N TRP A 55 -9.02 8.56 -7.55
CA TRP A 55 -7.87 8.69 -6.68
C TRP A 55 -6.98 9.87 -7.12
N PHE A 56 -6.63 9.95 -8.42
CA PHE A 56 -5.86 11.06 -8.97
C PHE A 56 -6.60 12.42 -8.86
N ARG A 57 -7.90 12.44 -9.10
CA ARG A 57 -8.74 13.65 -8.92
C ARG A 57 -8.72 14.10 -7.46
N GLY A 58 -8.80 13.16 -6.51
CA GLY A 58 -8.68 13.44 -5.08
C GLY A 58 -7.34 14.04 -4.70
N ILE A 59 -6.23 13.52 -5.24
CA ILE A 59 -4.88 14.08 -5.03
C ILE A 59 -4.78 15.49 -5.58
N GLU A 60 -5.19 15.73 -6.81
CA GLU A 60 -5.10 17.07 -7.43
C GLU A 60 -5.92 18.12 -6.67
N ASN A 61 -7.15 17.75 -6.28
CA ASN A 61 -8.06 18.67 -5.61
C ASN A 61 -7.69 18.94 -4.15
N ASN A 62 -7.17 17.96 -3.44
CA ASN A 62 -7.09 17.97 -1.98
C ASN A 62 -5.67 17.96 -1.41
N CYS A 63 -4.65 17.71 -2.24
CA CYS A 63 -3.26 17.58 -1.82
C CYS A 63 -2.34 18.52 -2.64
N SER A 64 -2.61 19.82 -2.65
CA SER A 64 -1.89 20.83 -3.46
C SER A 64 -0.37 20.85 -3.21
N TRP A 65 0.08 20.36 -2.06
CA TRP A 65 1.48 20.28 -1.65
C TRP A 65 2.23 19.10 -2.28
N VAL A 66 1.55 18.19 -2.98
CA VAL A 66 2.19 17.03 -3.64
C VAL A 66 3.08 17.51 -4.77
N ASN A 67 4.35 17.09 -4.72
CA ASN A 67 5.33 17.36 -5.76
C ASN A 67 5.11 16.46 -6.97
N LYS A 68 5.19 15.13 -6.78
CA LYS A 68 4.96 14.12 -7.81
C LYS A 68 4.21 12.92 -7.26
N VAL A 69 3.51 12.23 -8.15
CA VAL A 69 2.91 10.91 -7.93
C VAL A 69 3.70 9.87 -8.71
N PHE A 70 4.20 8.87 -8.01
CA PHE A 70 4.90 7.72 -8.58
C PHE A 70 3.91 6.56 -8.69
N LEU A 71 3.46 6.27 -9.90
CA LEU A 71 2.61 5.11 -10.18
C LEU A 71 3.49 3.89 -10.42
N ILE A 72 3.40 2.92 -9.52
CA ILE A 72 4.16 1.68 -9.56
C ILE A 72 3.34 0.60 -10.25
N VAL A 73 3.86 0.07 -11.33
CA VAL A 73 3.24 -1.00 -12.11
C VAL A 73 4.28 -2.05 -12.49
N GLN A 74 3.84 -3.26 -12.84
CA GLN A 74 4.77 -4.31 -13.20
C GLN A 74 5.53 -3.99 -14.50
N ASN A 75 4.84 -3.45 -15.50
CA ASN A 75 5.38 -3.09 -16.81
C ASN A 75 4.46 -2.09 -17.53
N GLU A 76 4.85 -1.66 -18.74
CA GLU A 76 4.11 -0.67 -19.54
C GLU A 76 2.65 -1.08 -19.85
N LYS A 77 2.35 -2.38 -20.03
CA LYS A 77 1.00 -2.87 -20.33
C LYS A 77 0.02 -2.70 -19.16
N GLN A 78 0.55 -2.56 -17.95
CA GLN A 78 -0.23 -2.28 -16.75
C GLN A 78 -0.64 -0.81 -16.61
N VAL A 79 -0.07 0.09 -17.41
CA VAL A 79 -0.38 1.53 -17.34
C VAL A 79 -1.77 1.78 -17.94
N PRO A 80 -2.71 2.43 -17.21
CA PRO A 80 -4.03 2.73 -17.75
C PRO A 80 -3.97 3.60 -19.01
N GLU A 81 -4.74 3.24 -20.05
CA GLU A 81 -4.75 3.97 -21.33
C GLU A 81 -5.21 5.43 -21.21
N TRP A 82 -6.11 5.71 -20.27
CA TRP A 82 -6.64 7.05 -20.02
C TRP A 82 -5.65 7.98 -19.30
N LEU A 83 -4.52 7.44 -18.77
CA LEU A 83 -3.56 8.21 -17.99
C LEU A 83 -2.73 9.13 -18.90
N ASN A 84 -2.60 10.40 -18.52
CA ASN A 84 -1.74 11.39 -19.18
C ASN A 84 -0.28 11.19 -18.71
N LYS A 85 0.49 10.42 -19.50
CA LYS A 85 1.89 10.10 -19.17
C LYS A 85 2.84 11.30 -19.24
N ASP A 86 2.43 12.37 -19.94
CA ASP A 86 3.24 13.58 -20.14
C ASP A 86 3.03 14.62 -19.03
N TYR A 87 2.11 14.36 -18.09
CA TYR A 87 1.90 15.29 -16.99
C TYR A 87 3.12 15.35 -16.07
N GLU A 88 3.68 16.55 -15.88
CA GLU A 88 4.95 16.78 -15.14
C GLU A 88 5.00 16.21 -13.72
N LYS A 89 3.82 16.12 -13.08
CA LYS A 89 3.68 15.56 -11.73
C LYS A 89 3.51 14.04 -11.70
N LEU A 90 3.41 13.36 -12.85
CA LEU A 90 3.31 11.91 -12.93
C LEU A 90 4.67 11.29 -13.24
N LYS A 91 5.01 10.24 -12.52
CA LYS A 91 6.13 9.35 -12.83
C LYS A 91 5.64 7.90 -12.84
N ILE A 92 5.84 7.23 -13.95
CA ILE A 92 5.59 5.78 -14.05
C ILE A 92 6.89 5.07 -13.71
N VAL A 93 6.81 4.07 -12.84
CA VAL A 93 7.97 3.29 -12.38
C VAL A 93 7.63 1.81 -12.50
N TYR A 94 8.47 1.07 -13.16
CA TYR A 94 8.30 -0.37 -13.34
C TYR A 94 9.01 -1.15 -12.23
N HIS A 95 8.51 -2.34 -11.93
CA HIS A 95 9.11 -3.19 -10.89
C HIS A 95 10.62 -3.43 -11.13
N GLU A 96 11.04 -3.57 -12.39
CA GLU A 96 12.46 -3.79 -12.75
C GLU A 96 13.37 -2.60 -12.47
N ASP A 97 12.83 -1.39 -12.31
CA ASP A 97 13.60 -0.18 -12.08
C ASP A 97 14.18 -0.10 -10.65
N PHE A 98 13.54 -0.81 -9.69
CA PHE A 98 13.87 -0.65 -8.26
C PHE A 98 13.90 -1.94 -7.45
N ILE A 99 13.29 -3.03 -7.93
CA ILE A 99 13.28 -4.33 -7.25
C ILE A 99 14.47 -5.18 -7.75
N PRO A 100 15.21 -5.87 -6.86
CA PRO A 100 16.27 -6.79 -7.27
C PRO A 100 15.79 -7.84 -8.29
N LYS A 101 16.58 -8.06 -9.35
CA LYS A 101 16.20 -8.93 -10.48
C LYS A 101 15.84 -10.36 -10.06
N GLU A 102 16.49 -10.89 -9.06
CA GLU A 102 16.26 -12.24 -8.50
C GLU A 102 14.87 -12.41 -7.88
N LEU A 103 14.24 -11.31 -7.50
CA LEU A 103 12.90 -11.30 -6.93
C LEU A 103 11.80 -11.21 -7.99
N LEU A 104 12.15 -10.81 -9.23
CA LEU A 104 11.19 -10.63 -10.31
C LEU A 104 10.83 -11.96 -11.03
N PRO A 105 9.63 -12.08 -11.59
CA PRO A 105 8.50 -11.21 -11.31
C PRO A 105 8.04 -11.37 -9.86
N THR A 106 7.33 -10.38 -9.34
CA THR A 106 6.68 -10.47 -8.03
C THR A 106 5.24 -9.98 -8.11
N PHE A 107 4.33 -10.69 -7.44
CA PHE A 107 2.90 -10.38 -7.28
C PHE A 107 2.59 -10.07 -5.81
N ASN A 108 3.62 -9.70 -5.07
CA ASN A 108 3.59 -9.53 -3.62
C ASN A 108 3.77 -8.06 -3.23
N ALA A 109 2.68 -7.42 -2.82
CA ALA A 109 2.71 -6.01 -2.40
C ALA A 109 3.69 -5.75 -1.24
N MET A 110 3.94 -6.75 -0.35
CA MET A 110 4.93 -6.60 0.72
C MET A 110 6.34 -6.47 0.13
N THR A 111 6.73 -7.38 -0.77
CA THR A 111 8.00 -7.30 -1.48
C THR A 111 8.13 -5.99 -2.27
N ILE A 112 7.10 -5.59 -3.02
CA ILE A 112 7.13 -4.34 -3.80
C ILE A 112 7.40 -3.16 -2.87
N GLY A 113 6.67 -3.05 -1.78
CA GLY A 113 6.80 -1.94 -0.81
C GLY A 113 8.16 -1.86 -0.13
N MET A 114 8.79 -3.02 0.15
CA MET A 114 10.13 -3.05 0.75
C MET A 114 11.20 -2.35 -0.08
N TYR A 115 11.03 -2.26 -1.40
CA TYR A 115 12.05 -1.69 -2.30
C TYR A 115 11.72 -0.28 -2.80
N PHE A 116 10.64 0.38 -2.37
CA PHE A 116 10.36 1.78 -2.74
C PHE A 116 11.54 2.74 -2.48
N PRO A 117 12.34 2.57 -1.41
CA PRO A 117 13.48 3.45 -1.20
C PRO A 117 14.53 3.43 -2.34
N ASN A 118 14.56 2.38 -3.18
CA ASN A 118 15.45 2.29 -4.33
C ASN A 118 15.02 3.14 -5.54
N ILE A 119 13.79 3.65 -5.57
CA ILE A 119 13.28 4.49 -6.67
C ILE A 119 14.15 5.75 -6.77
N LYS A 120 14.87 5.92 -7.89
CA LYS A 120 15.93 6.92 -8.04
C LYS A 120 15.46 8.35 -7.81
N GLU A 121 14.39 8.76 -8.49
CA GLU A 121 13.88 10.13 -8.49
C GLU A 121 12.96 10.46 -7.29
N LEU A 122 12.65 9.50 -6.44
CA LEU A 122 11.79 9.69 -5.29
C LEU A 122 12.42 10.66 -4.28
N SER A 123 11.65 11.67 -3.84
CA SER A 123 12.08 12.64 -2.82
C SER A 123 12.39 11.96 -1.48
N ASN A 124 13.19 12.62 -0.63
CA ASN A 124 13.50 12.07 0.69
C ASN A 124 12.26 11.87 1.56
N TYR A 125 11.28 12.76 1.45
CA TYR A 125 9.99 12.58 2.11
C TYR A 125 8.96 12.14 1.09
N PHE A 126 8.31 11.02 1.36
CA PHE A 126 7.26 10.48 0.51
C PHE A 126 6.16 9.81 1.34
N ILE A 127 5.02 9.62 0.72
CA ILE A 127 3.85 8.96 1.31
C ILE A 127 3.53 7.74 0.46
N VAL A 128 3.38 6.59 1.11
CA VAL A 128 2.89 5.36 0.46
C VAL A 128 1.38 5.32 0.60
N CYS A 129 0.70 5.13 -0.53
CA CYS A 129 -0.74 4.95 -0.61
C CYS A 129 -1.05 3.62 -1.31
N ASP A 130 -2.09 2.95 -0.85
CA ASP A 130 -2.75 1.93 -1.65
C ASP A 130 -3.80 2.59 -2.56
N ASP A 131 -4.27 1.90 -3.58
CA ASP A 131 -5.22 2.43 -4.57
C ASP A 131 -6.65 2.59 -4.01
N ASP A 132 -6.92 2.01 -2.85
CA ASP A 132 -8.18 2.13 -2.10
C ASP A 132 -8.22 3.27 -1.06
N TYR A 133 -7.16 4.11 -0.97
CA TYR A 133 -7.11 5.28 -0.09
C TYR A 133 -7.52 6.55 -0.82
N PHE A 134 -8.60 7.18 -0.39
CA PHE A 134 -9.14 8.38 -1.01
C PHE A 134 -8.97 9.61 -0.13
N PHE A 135 -8.52 10.70 -0.75
CA PHE A 135 -8.43 12.03 -0.16
C PHE A 135 -9.69 12.81 -0.56
N LEU A 136 -10.69 12.83 0.32
CA LEU A 136 -12.02 13.34 0.00
C LEU A 136 -12.17 14.85 0.25
N ARG A 137 -11.28 15.45 1.04
CA ARG A 137 -11.28 16.89 1.40
C ARG A 137 -9.84 17.40 1.47
N PRO A 138 -9.63 18.75 1.38
CA PRO A 138 -8.30 19.32 1.51
C PRO A 138 -7.57 18.89 2.77
N ILE A 139 -6.36 18.41 2.61
CA ILE A 139 -5.50 17.91 3.69
C ILE A 139 -4.23 18.74 3.76
N ALA A 140 -3.93 19.24 4.95
CA ALA A 140 -2.67 19.92 5.20
C ALA A 140 -1.51 18.92 5.34
N ILE A 141 -0.33 19.35 4.92
CA ILE A 141 0.89 18.53 4.92
C ILE A 141 1.30 18.08 6.33
N ASP A 142 0.92 18.82 7.37
CA ASP A 142 1.21 18.49 8.76
C ASP A 142 0.50 17.22 9.25
N ARG A 143 -0.43 16.69 8.44
CA ARG A 143 -1.02 15.37 8.64
C ARG A 143 0.01 14.25 8.52
N PHE A 144 1.01 14.45 7.64
CA PHE A 144 1.99 13.43 7.26
C PHE A 144 3.42 13.80 7.69
N PHE A 145 3.74 15.10 7.78
CA PHE A 145 5.07 15.56 8.16
C PHE A 145 4.99 16.71 9.14
N LYS A 146 5.64 16.58 10.28
CA LYS A 146 5.63 17.60 11.32
C LYS A 146 7.02 17.76 11.93
N TYR A 147 7.45 19.01 12.09
CA TYR A 147 8.79 19.33 12.63
C TYR A 147 9.93 18.67 11.83
N GLY A 148 9.79 18.56 10.52
CA GLY A 148 10.78 17.91 9.67
C GLY A 148 10.87 16.39 9.81
N LYS A 149 9.85 15.73 10.37
CA LYS A 149 9.79 14.29 10.56
C LYS A 149 8.50 13.71 10.00
N PRO A 150 8.52 12.45 9.50
CA PRO A 150 7.29 11.70 9.22
C PRO A 150 6.39 11.60 10.46
N VAL A 151 5.08 11.60 10.23
CA VAL A 151 4.08 11.37 11.27
C VAL A 151 3.68 9.89 11.24
N HIS A 152 3.96 9.18 12.32
CA HIS A 152 3.49 7.81 12.49
C HIS A 152 2.07 7.82 13.07
N LEU A 153 1.15 7.14 12.39
CA LEU A 153 -0.25 7.06 12.79
C LEU A 153 -0.48 5.80 13.64
N ASP A 154 -0.27 5.94 14.95
CA ASP A 154 -0.45 4.83 15.89
C ASP A 154 -1.90 4.37 15.95
N ASN A 155 -2.13 3.10 15.66
CA ASN A 155 -3.37 2.43 16.03
C ASN A 155 -3.41 2.29 17.56
N LYS A 156 -4.49 2.78 18.19
CA LYS A 156 -4.66 2.66 19.65
C LYS A 156 -4.90 1.23 20.13
N MET A 157 -5.12 0.30 19.21
CA MET A 157 -5.16 -1.13 19.54
C MET A 157 -3.77 -1.60 19.92
N GLU A 158 -3.61 -2.08 21.14
CA GLU A 158 -2.36 -2.66 21.60
C GLU A 158 -2.11 -3.99 20.89
N TYR A 159 -0.93 -4.13 20.29
CA TYR A 159 -0.47 -5.43 19.84
C TYR A 159 -0.22 -6.34 21.04
N LYS A 160 -0.92 -7.46 21.11
CA LYS A 160 -0.67 -8.49 22.11
C LYS A 160 0.63 -9.23 21.76
N ILE A 161 1.78 -8.63 22.09
CA ILE A 161 3.08 -9.22 21.83
C ILE A 161 3.36 -10.26 22.93
N TYR A 162 3.45 -11.51 22.53
CA TYR A 162 3.73 -12.62 23.42
C TYR A 162 5.11 -13.22 23.13
N ASN A 163 6.08 -13.10 24.06
CA ASN A 163 7.41 -13.74 23.98
C ASN A 163 8.08 -13.66 22.59
N GLY A 164 8.02 -12.50 21.93
CA GLY A 164 8.46 -12.34 20.54
C GLY A 164 7.48 -12.89 19.52
N GLY A 165 6.30 -13.33 19.92
CA GLY A 165 5.17 -13.71 19.08
C GLY A 165 4.04 -12.71 19.26
N TYR A 166 3.15 -12.65 18.30
CA TYR A 166 2.11 -11.69 18.21
C TYR A 166 0.83 -12.38 17.71
N LEU A 167 -0.34 -12.00 18.22
CA LEU A 167 -1.63 -12.57 17.82
C LEU A 167 -1.60 -14.11 17.68
N THR A 168 -1.83 -14.78 18.77
CA THR A 168 -2.03 -16.23 18.77
C THR A 168 -3.40 -16.60 18.19
N GLY A 169 -3.46 -17.71 17.45
CA GLY A 169 -4.72 -18.33 17.02
C GLY A 169 -5.31 -17.80 15.72
N THR A 170 -4.51 -17.22 14.84
CA THR A 170 -4.96 -16.84 13.50
C THR A 170 -4.11 -17.51 12.41
N ASP A 171 -4.78 -18.15 11.46
CA ASP A 171 -4.14 -18.68 10.25
C ASP A 171 -4.02 -17.62 9.13
N ASN A 172 -4.44 -16.38 9.39
CA ASN A 172 -4.34 -15.30 8.44
C ASN A 172 -2.88 -14.93 8.16
N VAL A 173 -2.47 -15.09 6.90
CA VAL A 173 -1.09 -14.85 6.45
C VAL A 173 -0.62 -13.42 6.74
N PHE A 174 -1.50 -12.41 6.66
CA PHE A 174 -1.14 -11.03 6.98
C PHE A 174 -0.65 -10.88 8.43
N TYR A 175 -1.35 -11.49 9.39
CA TYR A 175 -0.90 -11.47 10.80
C TYR A 175 0.39 -12.27 11.02
N LYS A 176 0.62 -13.33 10.25
CA LYS A 176 1.91 -14.05 10.28
C LYS A 176 3.05 -13.18 9.76
N VAL A 177 2.82 -12.40 8.69
CA VAL A 177 3.78 -11.39 8.18
C VAL A 177 4.07 -10.34 9.24
N LEU A 178 3.05 -9.77 9.89
CA LEU A 178 3.25 -8.82 10.98
C LEU A 178 4.07 -9.43 12.13
N ASN A 179 3.76 -10.67 12.52
CA ASN A 179 4.53 -11.38 13.56
C ASN A 179 5.99 -11.54 13.18
N ASN A 180 6.26 -11.91 11.92
CA ASN A 180 7.63 -12.04 11.43
C ASN A 180 8.37 -10.70 11.46
N THR A 181 7.71 -9.62 11.06
CA THR A 181 8.23 -8.26 11.10
C THR A 181 8.55 -7.83 12.53
N LEU A 182 7.62 -7.98 13.46
CA LEU A 182 7.83 -7.63 14.88
C LEU A 182 8.96 -8.44 15.54
N LYS A 183 9.10 -9.72 15.17
CA LYS A 183 10.24 -10.54 15.62
C LYS A 183 11.55 -10.02 15.07
N PHE A 184 11.57 -9.62 13.80
CA PHE A 184 12.75 -9.03 13.18
C PHE A 184 13.12 -7.70 13.83
N GLU A 185 12.17 -6.79 14.05
CA GLU A 185 12.36 -5.53 14.77
C GLU A 185 12.92 -5.74 16.17
N TYR A 186 12.33 -6.67 16.92
CA TYR A 186 12.84 -7.00 18.26
C TYR A 186 14.28 -7.53 18.20
N LYS A 187 14.58 -8.39 17.24
CA LYS A 187 15.95 -8.92 17.04
C LYS A 187 16.98 -7.82 16.82
N ILE A 188 16.63 -6.78 16.04
CA ILE A 188 17.59 -5.74 15.64
C ILE A 188 17.64 -4.53 16.60
N THR A 189 16.61 -4.33 17.41
CA THR A 189 16.47 -3.15 18.30
C THR A 189 16.45 -3.49 19.79
N ASN A 190 16.14 -4.74 20.14
CA ASN A 190 15.80 -5.20 21.49
C ASN A 190 14.62 -4.40 22.12
N GLN A 191 13.74 -3.81 21.27
CA GLN A 191 12.56 -3.06 21.71
C GLN A 191 11.30 -3.73 21.16
N LYS A 192 10.21 -3.68 21.93
CA LYS A 192 8.90 -4.19 21.53
C LYS A 192 8.02 -3.05 21.07
N ILE A 193 7.40 -3.22 19.90
CA ILE A 193 6.34 -2.33 19.41
C ILE A 193 5.09 -2.59 20.24
N LYS A 194 4.53 -1.53 20.81
CA LYS A 194 3.33 -1.61 21.64
C LYS A 194 2.04 -1.43 20.81
N TYR A 195 2.07 -0.51 19.86
CA TYR A 195 0.92 -0.16 19.02
C TYR A 195 1.28 -0.36 17.56
N GLY A 196 0.34 -0.93 16.80
CA GLY A 196 0.47 -1.05 15.37
C GLY A 196 0.23 0.26 14.62
N PHE A 197 0.39 0.21 13.32
CA PHE A 197 -0.01 1.28 12.43
C PHE A 197 -1.52 1.23 12.16
N TYR A 198 -2.09 2.35 11.78
CA TYR A 198 -3.45 2.41 11.27
C TYR A 198 -3.40 2.35 9.73
N HIS A 199 -4.28 1.58 9.13
CA HIS A 199 -4.32 1.37 7.68
C HIS A 199 -4.83 2.62 6.94
N LEU A 200 -3.91 3.53 6.68
CA LEU A 200 -4.05 4.82 6.00
C LEU A 200 -2.73 5.13 5.27
N PRO A 201 -2.69 6.17 4.42
CA PRO A 201 -1.44 6.62 3.80
C PRO A 201 -0.32 6.84 4.81
N VAL A 202 0.86 6.31 4.53
CA VAL A 202 2.00 6.23 5.46
C VAL A 202 3.14 7.12 5.00
N ALA A 203 3.63 7.98 5.91
CA ALA A 203 4.74 8.88 5.66
C ALA A 203 6.10 8.22 5.94
N HIS A 204 7.05 8.40 5.02
CA HIS A 204 8.36 7.78 5.00
C HIS A 204 9.50 8.80 4.89
N SER A 205 10.73 8.35 5.23
CA SER A 205 11.99 9.03 4.94
C SER A 205 12.87 8.08 4.13
N LYS A 206 13.08 8.38 2.84
CA LYS A 206 13.86 7.56 1.91
C LYS A 206 15.27 7.29 2.42
N GLU A 207 15.94 8.32 2.93
CA GLU A 207 17.29 8.18 3.47
C GLU A 207 17.33 7.18 4.63
N PHE A 208 16.37 7.27 5.54
CA PHE A 208 16.29 6.33 6.66
C PHE A 208 15.95 4.93 6.17
N ASP A 209 14.94 4.78 5.31
CA ASP A 209 14.48 3.50 4.80
C ASP A 209 15.59 2.79 4.01
N LEU A 210 16.35 3.54 3.17
CA LEU A 210 17.54 3.03 2.49
C LEU A 210 18.63 2.55 3.46
N SER A 211 18.81 3.26 4.58
CA SER A 211 19.79 2.86 5.58
C SER A 211 19.46 1.49 6.20
N ILE A 212 18.17 1.24 6.44
CA ILE A 212 17.66 -0.03 6.97
C ILE A 212 17.75 -1.12 5.88
N LEU A 213 17.25 -0.83 4.68
CA LEU A 213 17.28 -1.76 3.55
C LEU A 213 18.70 -2.24 3.25
N ASN A 214 19.66 -1.32 3.18
CA ASN A 214 21.07 -1.65 2.91
C ASN A 214 21.71 -2.44 4.06
N LYS A 215 21.43 -2.06 5.31
CA LYS A 215 21.99 -2.71 6.49
C LYS A 215 21.54 -4.16 6.64
N TYR A 216 20.28 -4.45 6.31
CA TYR A 216 19.66 -5.77 6.47
C TYR A 216 19.28 -6.42 5.14
N LYS A 217 19.98 -6.04 4.07
CA LYS A 217 19.69 -6.46 2.69
C LYS A 217 19.55 -7.97 2.55
N ASN A 218 20.46 -8.74 3.12
CA ASN A 218 20.50 -10.19 2.95
C ASN A 218 19.30 -10.86 3.66
N GLU A 219 18.93 -10.39 4.83
CA GLU A 219 17.79 -10.90 5.58
C GLU A 219 16.48 -10.57 4.86
N ILE A 220 16.34 -9.36 4.33
CA ILE A 220 15.16 -8.91 3.59
C ILE A 220 15.02 -9.73 2.30
N ILE A 221 16.09 -9.85 1.49
CA ILE A 221 16.07 -10.67 0.27
C ILE A 221 15.72 -12.12 0.59
N LYS A 222 16.26 -12.68 1.67
CA LYS A 222 15.93 -14.04 2.09
C LYS A 222 14.43 -14.22 2.37
N CYS A 223 13.79 -13.26 3.01
CA CYS A 223 12.36 -13.29 3.27
C CYS A 223 11.54 -13.16 1.96
N ASP A 224 11.95 -12.27 1.07
CA ASP A 224 11.22 -11.96 -0.16
C ASP A 224 11.43 -12.99 -1.27
N SER A 225 12.55 -13.72 -1.26
CA SER A 225 12.88 -14.74 -2.27
C SER A 225 12.15 -16.07 -2.07
N TYR A 226 11.44 -16.26 -0.95
CA TYR A 226 10.75 -17.50 -0.66
C TYR A 226 9.65 -17.81 -1.68
N SER A 227 8.84 -16.80 -2.02
CA SER A 227 7.71 -16.92 -2.95
C SER A 227 7.50 -15.63 -3.73
N LYS A 228 6.97 -15.75 -4.95
CA LYS A 228 6.51 -14.60 -5.76
C LYS A 228 5.24 -13.96 -5.22
N PHE A 229 4.60 -14.59 -4.25
CA PHE A 229 3.33 -14.19 -3.65
C PHE A 229 3.47 -13.90 -2.16
N ARG A 230 2.48 -13.17 -1.61
CA ARG A 230 2.43 -12.93 -0.17
C ARG A 230 2.39 -14.24 0.62
N ASN A 231 3.32 -14.37 1.54
CA ASN A 231 3.47 -15.55 2.37
C ASN A 231 3.95 -15.18 3.79
N GLU A 232 3.91 -16.11 4.71
CA GLU A 232 4.25 -15.91 6.12
C GLU A 232 5.71 -15.56 6.39
N HIS A 233 6.62 -15.77 5.42
CA HIS A 233 8.04 -15.44 5.56
C HIS A 233 8.36 -13.99 5.26
N ASN A 234 7.43 -13.24 4.63
CA ASN A 234 7.66 -11.84 4.30
C ASN A 234 7.87 -10.96 5.53
N LEU A 235 8.52 -9.83 5.30
CA LEU A 235 8.47 -8.68 6.17
C LEU A 235 7.47 -7.66 5.62
N CYS A 236 6.83 -6.92 6.52
CA CYS A 236 5.92 -5.83 6.17
C CYS A 236 6.71 -4.54 5.94
N PRO A 237 6.42 -3.72 4.92
CA PRO A 237 7.07 -2.41 4.71
C PRO A 237 6.92 -1.45 5.89
N GLU A 238 5.94 -1.64 6.75
CA GLU A 238 5.75 -0.92 8.01
C GLU A 238 6.96 -1.04 8.95
N LEU A 239 7.83 -2.03 8.74
CA LEU A 239 9.15 -2.12 9.37
C LEU A 239 9.89 -0.77 9.39
N TYR A 240 9.89 -0.05 8.28
CA TYR A 240 10.58 1.23 8.17
C TYR A 240 9.98 2.28 9.10
N THR A 241 8.66 2.39 9.13
CA THR A 241 7.96 3.40 9.93
C THR A 241 7.95 3.08 11.41
N ASP A 242 7.88 1.81 11.78
CA ASP A 242 8.05 1.36 13.15
C ASP A 242 9.47 1.64 13.65
N LEU A 243 10.48 1.40 12.83
CA LEU A 243 11.86 1.75 13.16
C LEU A 243 12.09 3.27 13.25
N LEU A 244 11.46 4.08 12.39
CA LEU A 244 11.47 5.55 12.53
C LEU A 244 10.96 5.97 13.91
N LYS A 245 9.89 5.34 14.39
CA LYS A 245 9.34 5.57 15.73
C LYS A 245 10.30 5.12 16.84
N ILE A 246 10.83 3.90 16.76
CA ILE A 246 11.78 3.35 17.74
C ILE A 246 13.02 4.25 17.88
N TYR A 247 13.54 4.76 16.77
CA TYR A 247 14.71 5.64 16.76
C TYR A 247 14.39 7.13 16.97
N ASN A 248 13.17 7.49 17.40
CA ASN A 248 12.71 8.86 17.62
C ASN A 248 12.84 9.78 16.37
N LYS A 249 12.74 9.20 15.18
CA LYS A 249 12.80 9.90 13.89
C LYS A 249 11.41 10.18 13.31
N ALA A 250 10.34 9.79 13.98
CA ALA A 250 8.96 10.11 13.66
C ALA A 250 8.30 10.92 14.77
N THR A 251 7.22 11.64 14.44
CA THR A 251 6.26 12.20 15.39
C THR A 251 5.01 11.34 15.45
N LEU A 252 4.29 11.36 16.58
CA LEU A 252 3.03 10.61 16.70
C LEU A 252 1.85 11.47 16.23
N GLY A 253 0.98 10.89 15.42
CA GLY A 253 -0.26 11.49 14.93
C GLY A 253 -1.51 10.77 15.44
N ASN A 254 -2.66 11.42 15.26
CA ASN A 254 -3.96 10.79 15.52
C ASN A 254 -4.56 10.23 14.22
N PRO A 255 -4.61 8.90 14.01
CA PRO A 255 -5.14 8.29 12.80
C PRO A 255 -6.65 8.51 12.64
N TYR A 256 -7.38 8.72 13.75
CA TYR A 256 -8.85 8.80 13.74
C TYR A 256 -9.39 10.19 13.41
N ARG A 257 -8.51 11.21 13.29
CA ARG A 257 -8.94 12.57 12.97
C ARG A 257 -9.48 12.64 11.54
N HIS A 258 -10.80 12.75 11.41
CA HIS A 258 -11.51 12.86 10.13
C HIS A 258 -11.10 11.79 9.08
N SER A 259 -10.70 10.60 9.55
CA SER A 259 -10.31 9.48 8.70
C SER A 259 -11.02 8.22 9.14
N CYS A 260 -11.29 7.32 8.21
CA CYS A 260 -11.85 6.01 8.53
C CYS A 260 -11.38 4.93 7.57
N TYR A 261 -11.47 3.72 8.05
CA TYR A 261 -11.32 2.48 7.30
C TYR A 261 -12.70 1.86 7.14
N CYS A 262 -13.10 1.57 5.92
CA CYS A 262 -14.41 1.04 5.59
C CYS A 262 -14.28 -0.27 4.79
N ASN A 263 -14.79 -1.36 5.35
CA ASN A 263 -15.00 -2.59 4.60
C ASN A 263 -16.24 -2.44 3.70
N LEU A 264 -16.03 -2.52 2.39
CA LEU A 264 -17.08 -2.35 1.41
C LEU A 264 -18.14 -3.46 1.50
N ASN A 265 -19.40 -3.07 1.39
CA ASN A 265 -20.58 -3.96 1.26
C ASN A 265 -21.71 -3.21 0.56
N SER A 266 -22.78 -3.92 0.17
CA SER A 266 -23.89 -3.34 -0.59
C SER A 266 -24.78 -2.37 0.20
N ASP A 267 -24.72 -2.39 1.54
CA ASP A 267 -25.58 -1.58 2.41
C ASP A 267 -24.98 -0.23 2.81
N ILE A 268 -23.73 0.06 2.36
CA ILE A 268 -23.06 1.30 2.72
C ILE A 268 -23.83 2.51 2.21
N ASP A 269 -24.07 3.47 3.12
CA ASP A 269 -24.41 4.85 2.77
C ASP A 269 -23.13 5.68 2.61
N PHE A 270 -22.75 5.95 1.37
CA PHE A 270 -21.55 6.72 1.06
C PHE A 270 -21.61 8.18 1.50
N ASN A 271 -22.80 8.74 1.79
CA ASN A 271 -22.94 10.09 2.34
C ASN A 271 -22.28 10.24 3.72
N TYR A 272 -22.11 9.14 4.45
CA TYR A 272 -21.38 9.11 5.72
C TYR A 272 -19.93 9.63 5.57
N PHE A 273 -19.36 9.54 4.39
CA PHE A 273 -17.96 9.95 4.15
C PHE A 273 -17.78 11.41 3.73
N ASN A 274 -18.86 12.17 3.57
CA ASN A 274 -18.80 13.56 3.10
C ASN A 274 -18.03 14.50 4.04
N ASP A 275 -17.95 14.18 5.33
CA ASP A 275 -17.23 14.95 6.35
C ASP A 275 -15.81 14.40 6.63
N LYS A 276 -15.40 13.32 5.95
CA LYS A 276 -14.08 12.70 6.13
C LYS A 276 -13.04 13.34 5.20
N ASP A 277 -11.82 13.46 5.71
CA ASP A 277 -10.68 13.94 4.93
C ASP A 277 -10.06 12.79 4.12
N MET A 278 -9.94 11.60 4.75
CA MET A 278 -9.39 10.39 4.14
C MET A 278 -10.24 9.17 4.46
N VAL A 279 -10.39 8.29 3.48
CA VAL A 279 -11.09 7.00 3.64
C VAL A 279 -10.33 5.91 2.90
N CYS A 280 -10.16 4.76 3.54
CA CYS A 280 -9.83 3.51 2.85
C CYS A 280 -11.13 2.77 2.53
N PHE A 281 -11.42 2.55 1.27
CA PHE A 281 -12.54 1.73 0.79
C PHE A 281 -12.05 0.29 0.53
N ASN A 282 -11.88 -0.44 1.62
CA ASN A 282 -11.26 -1.75 1.58
C ASN A 282 -12.17 -2.82 0.98
N ASP A 283 -11.67 -3.50 -0.04
CA ASP A 283 -12.31 -4.68 -0.58
C ASP A 283 -12.08 -5.90 0.33
N THR A 284 -13.11 -6.72 0.49
CA THR A 284 -13.06 -7.88 1.37
C THR A 284 -13.64 -9.13 0.73
N GLU A 285 -13.23 -10.27 1.25
CA GLU A 285 -13.83 -11.56 0.93
C GLU A 285 -15.32 -11.66 1.28
N ARG A 286 -15.79 -10.78 2.18
CA ARG A 286 -17.17 -10.77 2.69
C ARG A 286 -18.08 -9.85 1.88
N LEU A 287 -17.57 -9.29 0.78
CA LEU A 287 -18.36 -8.45 -0.09
C LEU A 287 -19.53 -9.29 -0.68
N ASP A 288 -20.72 -8.90 -0.33
CA ASP A 288 -21.96 -9.60 -0.65
C ASP A 288 -22.40 -9.41 -2.11
N ASN A 289 -22.28 -8.19 -2.64
CA ASN A 289 -22.65 -7.86 -4.01
C ASN A 289 -21.68 -6.84 -4.62
N PHE A 290 -20.71 -7.35 -5.37
CA PHE A 290 -19.66 -6.52 -5.98
C PHE A 290 -20.21 -5.47 -6.95
N GLU A 291 -21.07 -5.88 -7.89
CA GLU A 291 -21.56 -4.97 -8.95
C GLU A 291 -22.41 -3.83 -8.37
N LEU A 292 -23.29 -4.13 -7.42
CA LEU A 292 -24.09 -3.10 -6.77
C LEU A 292 -23.23 -2.15 -5.94
N THR A 293 -22.27 -2.68 -5.17
CA THR A 293 -21.38 -1.88 -4.35
C THR A 293 -20.46 -1.01 -5.22
N LYS A 294 -19.90 -1.59 -6.28
CA LYS A 294 -19.07 -0.86 -7.26
C LYS A 294 -19.87 0.29 -7.89
N LYS A 295 -21.08 0.02 -8.35
CA LYS A 295 -21.96 1.06 -8.92
C LYS A 295 -22.17 2.21 -7.92
N LYS A 296 -22.57 1.91 -6.70
CA LYS A 296 -22.81 2.92 -5.64
C LYS A 296 -21.53 3.74 -5.35
N LEU A 297 -20.37 3.07 -5.26
CA LEU A 297 -19.09 3.74 -5.02
C LEU A 297 -18.71 4.67 -6.17
N ILE A 298 -18.85 4.20 -7.42
CA ILE A 298 -18.57 5.02 -8.61
C ILE A 298 -19.53 6.21 -8.69
N ASP A 299 -20.83 6.02 -8.48
CA ASP A 299 -21.82 7.10 -8.44
C ASP A 299 -21.46 8.16 -7.37
N TYR A 300 -21.00 7.72 -6.19
CA TYR A 300 -20.52 8.61 -5.13
C TYR A 300 -19.25 9.38 -5.55
N LEU A 301 -18.28 8.71 -6.13
CA LEU A 301 -17.00 9.31 -6.55
C LEU A 301 -17.19 10.25 -7.75
N ASP A 302 -18.10 9.96 -8.71
CA ASP A 302 -18.47 10.86 -9.80
C ASP A 302 -19.07 12.16 -9.27
N ASN A 303 -19.96 12.09 -8.29
CA ASN A 303 -20.53 13.26 -7.65
C ASN A 303 -19.46 14.06 -6.86
N LYS A 304 -18.52 13.36 -6.21
CA LYS A 304 -17.48 13.99 -5.40
C LYS A 304 -16.38 14.64 -6.25
N PHE A 305 -16.02 14.02 -7.37
CA PHE A 305 -14.95 14.41 -8.26
C PHE A 305 -15.41 14.45 -9.72
N PRO A 306 -16.33 15.37 -10.10
CA PRO A 306 -16.95 15.38 -11.43
C PRO A 306 -15.98 15.78 -12.55
N ASN A 307 -14.95 16.55 -12.24
CA ASN A 307 -14.03 17.09 -13.23
C ASN A 307 -12.81 16.19 -13.39
N LYS A 308 -12.36 16.00 -14.64
CA LYS A 308 -11.09 15.32 -14.94
C LYS A 308 -9.92 16.06 -14.27
N SER A 309 -8.93 15.30 -13.85
CA SER A 309 -7.64 15.81 -13.38
C SER A 309 -6.65 15.94 -14.53
N LYS A 310 -5.57 16.69 -14.35
CA LYS A 310 -4.44 16.76 -15.30
C LYS A 310 -3.71 15.42 -15.48
N PHE A 311 -3.94 14.47 -14.58
CA PHE A 311 -3.45 13.08 -14.72
C PHE A 311 -4.25 12.30 -15.78
N GLU A 312 -5.38 12.79 -16.25
CA GLU A 312 -6.20 12.15 -17.28
C GLU A 312 -5.95 12.82 -18.64
N LYS A 313 -5.93 12.04 -19.73
CA LYS A 313 -5.83 12.57 -21.08
C LYS A 313 -7.01 13.51 -21.39
N GLU A 314 -6.72 14.59 -22.08
CA GLU A 314 -7.74 15.36 -22.80
C GLU A 314 -8.31 14.48 -23.91
N GLU A 315 -9.62 14.64 -24.20
CA GLU A 315 -10.27 13.94 -25.33
C GLU A 315 -9.85 14.52 -26.66
#